data_3616a25a8874cb38e01953f31e731c9d
#
_entry.id   3616a25a8874cb38e01953f31e731c9d
#
_cell.length_a   1.000
_cell.length_b   1.000
_cell.length_c   1.000
_cell.angle_alpha   90.00
_cell.angle_beta   90.00
_cell.angle_gamma   90.00
#
_symmetry.space_group_name_H-M   'P 1'
#
loop_
_entity.id
_entity.type
_entity.pdbx_description
1 polymer ?
#
loop_
_entity_poly.entity_id
_entity_poly.type
_entity_poly.pdbx_seq_one_letter_code
_entity_poly.pdbx_strand_id
1 'polypeptide(L)'
;MPSDPLAPESVVALAGDLIRIPSVNPSIAPDEAHGEAAVASFACEWLAARGVKAWLDEAAPGRPNAVAEVVGGLGPTLVLCAHLDTVGTAGMTIPPFDPQVRDGRLYGRGSYDMKGAAAACMAAAAALRGSDFGGRLMLALVADEEHASVGATDFVARHRADGCILTEASAGALVLAHKGFVWAEIVTRGRAAHGSRWDLGLSAIGRMGRVIAALERFDQEELRARTHPLVGPASMHCALVQGGAGLSTYAPECRLTIERRTLPGETP
;
A
#
# COMPACT_ATOMS: atom_id res chain seq x y z
N MET A 1 -11.51 24.04 -26.25
CA MET A 1 -12.26 22.83 -25.86
C MET A 1 -11.49 22.20 -24.72
N PRO A 2 -12.10 21.75 -23.63
CA PRO A 2 -11.36 20.95 -22.66
C PRO A 2 -10.78 19.74 -23.38
N SER A 3 -9.50 19.42 -23.11
CA SER A 3 -8.84 18.25 -23.67
C SER A 3 -9.61 16.98 -23.29
N ASP A 4 -9.64 15.99 -24.17
CA ASP A 4 -10.21 14.68 -23.86
C ASP A 4 -9.56 14.13 -22.59
N PRO A 5 -10.33 13.86 -21.51
CA PRO A 5 -9.78 13.33 -20.27
C PRO A 5 -9.11 11.96 -20.42
N LEU A 6 -9.49 11.19 -21.45
CA LEU A 6 -8.92 9.86 -21.75
C LEU A 6 -7.71 9.91 -22.69
N ALA A 7 -7.38 11.07 -23.24
CA ALA A 7 -6.16 11.18 -24.06
C ALA A 7 -4.92 10.79 -23.20
N PRO A 8 -4.00 9.96 -23.69
CA PRO A 8 -2.85 9.50 -22.94
C PRO A 8 -2.06 10.63 -22.28
N GLU A 9 -1.87 11.74 -22.98
CA GLU A 9 -1.19 12.93 -22.47
C GLU A 9 -1.95 13.60 -21.33
N SER A 10 -3.29 13.58 -21.33
CA SER A 10 -4.13 14.12 -20.26
C SER A 10 -4.01 13.26 -18.99
N VAL A 11 -4.03 11.94 -19.16
CA VAL A 11 -3.86 11.00 -18.03
C VAL A 11 -2.46 11.09 -17.44
N VAL A 12 -1.42 11.17 -18.28
CA VAL A 12 -0.03 11.33 -17.82
C VAL A 12 0.16 12.66 -17.09
N ALA A 13 -0.42 13.74 -17.58
CA ALA A 13 -0.39 15.04 -16.91
C ALA A 13 -1.05 14.98 -15.53
N LEU A 14 -2.25 14.39 -15.44
CA LEU A 14 -2.95 14.20 -14.17
C LEU A 14 -2.17 13.32 -13.19
N ALA A 15 -1.58 12.23 -13.67
CA ALA A 15 -0.69 11.39 -12.86
C ALA A 15 0.51 12.20 -12.32
N GLY A 16 1.08 13.07 -13.17
CA GLY A 16 2.14 14.00 -12.75
C GLY A 16 1.67 14.96 -11.66
N ASP A 17 0.45 15.51 -11.78
CA ASP A 17 -0.10 16.40 -10.76
C ASP A 17 -0.31 15.67 -9.42
N LEU A 18 -0.81 14.43 -9.44
CA LEU A 18 -0.93 13.60 -8.25
C LEU A 18 0.43 13.28 -7.62
N ILE A 19 1.47 13.02 -8.43
CA ILE A 19 2.83 12.72 -7.94
C ILE A 19 3.44 13.95 -7.24
N ARG A 20 3.22 15.17 -7.75
CA ARG A 20 3.70 16.42 -7.16
C ARG A 20 3.15 16.67 -5.76
N ILE A 21 2.06 16.04 -5.39
CA ILE A 21 1.48 16.13 -4.05
C ILE A 21 2.00 14.94 -3.24
N PRO A 22 2.96 15.15 -2.31
CA PRO A 22 3.47 14.06 -1.48
C PRO A 22 2.35 13.46 -0.63
N SER A 23 2.31 12.13 -0.54
CA SER A 23 1.34 11.39 0.26
C SER A 23 1.96 10.15 0.91
N VAL A 24 3.19 10.31 1.40
CA VAL A 24 3.89 9.24 2.11
C VAL A 24 3.10 8.84 3.35
N ASN A 25 2.87 7.52 3.48
CA ASN A 25 2.10 6.95 4.58
C ASN A 25 2.81 7.17 5.92
N PRO A 26 2.17 7.86 6.88
CA PRO A 26 2.80 8.20 8.16
C PRO A 26 3.07 6.99 9.06
N SER A 27 2.41 5.87 8.83
CA SER A 27 2.59 4.66 9.64
C SER A 27 3.86 3.88 9.26
N ILE A 28 4.30 3.98 7.99
CA ILE A 28 5.47 3.24 7.49
C ILE A 28 6.72 4.10 7.34
N ALA A 29 6.58 5.40 7.14
CA ALA A 29 7.70 6.34 7.04
C ALA A 29 7.38 7.65 7.81
N PRO A 30 7.35 7.60 9.14
CA PRO A 30 6.93 8.74 9.98
C PRO A 30 7.80 9.99 9.81
N ASP A 31 9.09 9.83 9.52
CA ASP A 31 10.02 10.94 9.30
C ASP A 31 9.80 11.64 7.95
N GLU A 32 9.11 11.01 7.02
CA GLU A 32 8.76 11.53 5.69
C GLU A 32 7.25 11.76 5.55
N ALA A 33 6.48 11.67 6.63
CA ALA A 33 5.03 11.61 6.61
C ALA A 33 4.37 12.87 6.03
N HIS A 34 3.45 12.65 5.09
CA HIS A 34 2.60 13.70 4.51
C HIS A 34 1.10 13.37 4.68
N GLY A 35 0.75 12.09 4.67
CA GLY A 35 -0.63 11.62 4.67
C GLY A 35 -1.37 11.92 3.36
N GLU A 36 -2.62 11.52 3.28
CA GLU A 36 -3.40 11.55 2.04
C GLU A 36 -4.29 12.79 1.88
N ALA A 37 -4.45 13.60 2.92
CA ALA A 37 -5.45 14.69 2.93
C ALA A 37 -5.30 15.66 1.75
N ALA A 38 -4.07 16.07 1.42
CA ALA A 38 -3.82 17.00 0.33
C ALA A 38 -4.14 16.39 -1.05
N VAL A 39 -3.70 15.16 -1.30
CA VAL A 39 -3.96 14.49 -2.58
C VAL A 39 -5.41 14.07 -2.74
N ALA A 40 -6.09 13.70 -1.66
CA ALA A 40 -7.53 13.41 -1.66
C ALA A 40 -8.36 14.66 -1.96
N SER A 41 -8.02 15.82 -1.36
CA SER A 41 -8.64 17.11 -1.65
C SER A 41 -8.46 17.49 -3.12
N PHE A 42 -7.24 17.39 -3.63
CA PHE A 42 -6.95 17.64 -5.04
C PHE A 42 -7.80 16.76 -5.96
N ALA A 43 -7.91 15.46 -5.67
CA ALA A 43 -8.71 14.52 -6.47
C ALA A 43 -10.19 14.94 -6.51
N CYS A 44 -10.78 15.29 -5.37
CA CYS A 44 -12.15 15.78 -5.29
C CYS A 44 -12.34 17.09 -6.07
N GLU A 45 -11.44 18.04 -5.94
CA GLU A 45 -11.48 19.32 -6.64
C GLU A 45 -11.36 19.13 -8.15
N TRP A 46 -10.45 18.29 -8.62
CA TRP A 46 -10.23 17.98 -10.03
C TRP A 46 -11.49 17.34 -10.66
N LEU A 47 -12.12 16.41 -9.95
CA LEU A 47 -13.36 15.74 -10.37
C LEU A 47 -14.54 16.72 -10.37
N ALA A 48 -14.69 17.51 -9.31
CA ALA A 48 -15.76 18.50 -9.19
C ALA A 48 -15.69 19.57 -10.30
N ALA A 49 -14.48 20.04 -10.63
CA ALA A 49 -14.26 20.98 -11.74
C ALA A 49 -14.71 20.42 -13.10
N ARG A 50 -14.84 19.09 -13.22
CA ARG A 50 -15.35 18.39 -14.41
C ARG A 50 -16.81 17.96 -14.27
N GLY A 51 -17.48 18.43 -13.20
CA GLY A 51 -18.89 18.17 -12.94
C GLY A 51 -19.20 16.76 -12.43
N VAL A 52 -18.19 16.02 -11.96
CA VAL A 52 -18.36 14.76 -11.26
C VAL A 52 -18.61 15.05 -9.78
N LYS A 53 -19.63 14.43 -9.19
CA LYS A 53 -19.91 14.53 -7.78
C LYS A 53 -18.79 13.82 -7.01
N ALA A 54 -18.05 14.55 -6.16
CA ALA A 54 -16.95 14.03 -5.37
C ALA A 54 -16.97 14.62 -3.96
N TRP A 55 -16.50 13.84 -2.98
CA TRP A 55 -16.46 14.24 -1.57
C TRP A 55 -15.35 13.48 -0.84
N LEU A 56 -15.01 13.97 0.36
CA LEU A 56 -14.09 13.30 1.27
C LEU A 56 -14.88 12.49 2.30
N ASP A 57 -14.50 11.22 2.50
CA ASP A 57 -14.94 10.39 3.61
C ASP A 57 -13.75 10.21 4.56
N GLU A 58 -13.86 10.75 5.77
CA GLU A 58 -12.83 10.61 6.81
C GLU A 58 -12.82 9.17 7.32
N ALA A 59 -11.82 8.39 6.93
CA ALA A 59 -11.66 6.99 7.33
C ALA A 59 -10.99 6.86 8.71
N ALA A 60 -10.07 7.77 9.01
CA ALA A 60 -9.43 7.94 10.31
C ALA A 60 -9.00 9.40 10.43
N PRO A 61 -8.69 9.91 11.64
CA PRO A 61 -8.30 11.32 11.81
C PRO A 61 -7.14 11.72 10.86
N GLY A 62 -7.41 12.69 9.98
CA GLY A 62 -6.47 13.18 8.97
C GLY A 62 -6.20 12.21 7.81
N ARG A 63 -6.96 11.13 7.68
CA ARG A 63 -6.78 10.08 6.67
C ARG A 63 -8.07 9.93 5.82
N PRO A 64 -8.42 10.91 4.98
CA PRO A 64 -9.64 10.84 4.17
C PRO A 64 -9.44 9.99 2.92
N ASN A 65 -10.51 9.27 2.55
CA ASN A 65 -10.73 8.78 1.19
C ASN A 65 -11.24 9.92 0.32
N ALA A 66 -10.88 9.95 -0.97
CA ALA A 66 -11.60 10.71 -1.96
C ALA A 66 -12.59 9.78 -2.67
N VAL A 67 -13.86 10.10 -2.56
CA VAL A 67 -14.94 9.29 -3.13
C VAL A 67 -15.66 10.11 -4.22
N ALA A 68 -16.02 9.45 -5.31
CA ALA A 68 -16.83 10.10 -6.34
C ALA A 68 -17.87 9.17 -6.94
N GLU A 69 -18.91 9.72 -7.55
CA GLU A 69 -19.92 8.93 -8.28
C GLU A 69 -20.35 9.57 -9.59
N VAL A 70 -20.59 8.71 -10.56
CA VAL A 70 -21.26 9.04 -11.82
C VAL A 70 -22.45 8.12 -11.98
N VAL A 71 -23.64 8.71 -12.10
CA VAL A 71 -24.89 7.97 -12.31
C VAL A 71 -25.27 8.05 -13.77
N GLY A 72 -25.30 6.91 -14.44
CA GLY A 72 -25.78 6.79 -15.84
C GLY A 72 -27.26 6.43 -15.92
N GLY A 73 -27.73 5.56 -15.03
CA GLY A 73 -29.13 5.11 -15.01
C GLY A 73 -29.40 4.06 -13.95
N LEU A 74 -30.49 3.32 -14.12
CA LEU A 74 -30.76 2.17 -13.29
C LEU A 74 -29.85 0.99 -13.65
N GLY A 75 -29.34 0.28 -12.65
CA GLY A 75 -28.48 -0.87 -12.87
C GLY A 75 -27.44 -1.07 -11.78
N PRO A 76 -26.46 -1.93 -12.00
CA PRO A 76 -25.44 -2.28 -11.00
C PRO A 76 -24.50 -1.11 -10.70
N THR A 77 -23.84 -1.20 -9.56
CA THR A 77 -22.78 -0.29 -9.15
C THR A 77 -21.42 -0.96 -9.35
N LEU A 78 -20.56 -0.34 -10.14
CA LEU A 78 -19.16 -0.71 -10.29
C LEU A 78 -18.29 0.28 -9.51
N VAL A 79 -17.33 -0.22 -8.75
CA VAL A 79 -16.29 0.59 -8.11
C VAL A 79 -14.99 0.49 -8.89
N LEU A 80 -14.34 1.62 -9.17
CA LEU A 80 -12.93 1.66 -9.49
C LEU A 80 -12.17 2.07 -8.21
N CYS A 81 -11.27 1.22 -7.75
CA CYS A 81 -10.53 1.43 -6.52
C CYS A 81 -9.04 1.62 -6.80
N ALA A 82 -8.46 2.64 -6.17
CA ALA A 82 -7.03 2.91 -6.14
C ALA A 82 -6.66 3.50 -4.79
N HIS A 83 -5.40 3.34 -4.33
CA HIS A 83 -4.95 4.03 -3.13
C HIS A 83 -4.22 5.33 -3.44
N LEU A 84 -4.18 6.23 -2.45
CA LEU A 84 -3.56 7.55 -2.55
C LEU A 84 -2.25 7.67 -1.78
N ASP A 85 -2.04 6.85 -0.77
CA ASP A 85 -0.78 6.81 -0.02
C ASP A 85 0.34 6.18 -0.82
N THR A 86 1.55 6.37 -0.37
CA THR A 86 2.76 5.78 -0.95
C THR A 86 3.73 5.37 0.15
N VAL A 87 4.61 4.42 -0.14
CA VAL A 87 5.78 4.15 0.69
C VAL A 87 6.74 5.36 0.72
N GLY A 88 7.73 5.33 1.63
CA GLY A 88 8.74 6.36 1.77
C GLY A 88 9.64 6.53 0.54
N THR A 89 10.51 7.53 0.59
CA THR A 89 11.42 7.90 -0.52
C THR A 89 12.86 7.47 -0.29
N ALA A 90 13.16 6.88 0.85
CA ALA A 90 14.50 6.42 1.18
C ALA A 90 15.10 5.51 0.10
N GLY A 91 16.34 5.81 -0.31
CA GLY A 91 17.04 5.06 -1.37
C GLY A 91 16.66 5.42 -2.80
N MET A 92 15.74 6.35 -3.04
CA MET A 92 15.46 6.85 -4.40
C MET A 92 16.66 7.65 -4.94
N THR A 93 16.97 7.44 -6.22
CA THR A 93 18.05 8.14 -6.93
C THR A 93 17.56 9.27 -7.84
N ILE A 94 16.24 9.49 -7.85
CA ILE A 94 15.58 10.56 -8.61
C ILE A 94 14.75 11.43 -7.67
N PRO A 95 14.45 12.70 -8.03
CA PRO A 95 13.51 13.51 -7.25
C PRO A 95 12.15 12.81 -7.14
N PRO A 96 11.66 12.50 -5.91
CA PRO A 96 10.48 11.67 -5.74
C PRO A 96 9.18 12.34 -6.19
N PHE A 97 9.06 13.65 -5.99
CA PHE A 97 7.85 14.43 -6.23
C PHE A 97 7.98 15.45 -7.38
N ASP A 98 9.02 15.29 -8.20
CA ASP A 98 9.19 16.02 -9.46
C ASP A 98 9.04 15.03 -10.64
N PRO A 99 7.78 14.81 -11.11
CA PRO A 99 7.49 13.81 -12.13
C PRO A 99 8.14 14.14 -13.46
N GLN A 100 8.83 13.17 -14.04
CA GLN A 100 9.52 13.32 -15.31
C GLN A 100 9.11 12.22 -16.29
N VAL A 101 8.80 12.64 -17.52
CA VAL A 101 8.57 11.68 -18.62
C VAL A 101 9.88 11.52 -19.39
N ARG A 102 10.39 10.29 -19.43
CA ARG A 102 11.57 9.90 -20.19
C ARG A 102 11.33 8.58 -20.90
N ASP A 103 11.68 8.48 -22.16
CA ASP A 103 11.57 7.25 -22.95
C ASP A 103 10.18 6.59 -22.87
N GLY A 104 9.12 7.41 -22.90
CA GLY A 104 7.73 6.94 -22.81
C GLY A 104 7.30 6.44 -21.44
N ARG A 105 8.06 6.71 -20.37
CA ARG A 105 7.75 6.32 -18.99
C ARG A 105 7.67 7.55 -18.09
N LEU A 106 6.72 7.52 -17.15
CA LEU A 106 6.57 8.53 -16.11
C LEU A 106 7.31 8.06 -14.84
N TYR A 107 8.26 8.89 -14.38
CA TYR A 107 9.08 8.63 -13.18
C TYR A 107 8.64 9.54 -12.04
N GLY A 108 8.58 9.01 -10.82
CA GLY A 108 8.25 9.69 -9.57
C GLY A 108 7.70 8.72 -8.54
N ARG A 109 7.65 9.09 -7.25
CA ARG A 109 7.06 8.26 -6.21
C ARG A 109 5.57 8.08 -6.46
N GLY A 110 5.10 6.82 -6.45
CA GLY A 110 3.71 6.49 -6.73
C GLY A 110 3.32 6.47 -8.21
N SER A 111 4.26 6.68 -9.16
CA SER A 111 3.92 6.67 -10.60
C SER A 111 3.35 5.34 -11.05
N TYR A 112 3.88 4.23 -10.53
CA TYR A 112 3.43 2.87 -10.82
C TYR A 112 2.50 2.32 -9.73
N ASP A 113 2.78 2.63 -8.48
CA ASP A 113 2.06 2.20 -7.28
C ASP A 113 1.64 3.41 -6.44
N MET A 114 0.32 3.94 -6.56
CA MET A 114 -0.46 3.63 -7.77
C MET A 114 -1.17 4.87 -8.32
N LYS A 115 -0.54 6.08 -8.20
CA LYS A 115 -1.13 7.36 -8.67
C LYS A 115 -1.40 7.39 -10.18
N GLY A 116 -0.63 6.62 -10.98
CA GLY A 116 -0.90 6.46 -12.40
C GLY A 116 -2.28 5.82 -12.66
N ALA A 117 -2.59 4.76 -11.93
CA ALA A 117 -3.89 4.10 -12.00
C ALA A 117 -5.01 4.97 -11.40
N ALA A 118 -4.74 5.67 -10.28
CA ALA A 118 -5.68 6.64 -9.72
C ALA A 118 -6.05 7.72 -10.74
N ALA A 119 -5.08 8.27 -11.49
CA ALA A 119 -5.32 9.22 -12.57
C ALA A 119 -6.20 8.62 -13.68
N ALA A 120 -5.97 7.38 -14.07
CA ALA A 120 -6.78 6.69 -15.07
C ALA A 120 -8.23 6.50 -14.59
N CYS A 121 -8.44 6.13 -13.33
CA CYS A 121 -9.77 6.02 -12.72
C CYS A 121 -10.50 7.37 -12.70
N MET A 122 -9.81 8.45 -12.31
CA MET A 122 -10.37 9.79 -12.31
C MET A 122 -10.75 10.25 -13.73
N ALA A 123 -9.89 10.00 -14.71
CA ALA A 123 -10.14 10.32 -16.12
C ALA A 123 -11.34 9.55 -16.66
N ALA A 124 -11.47 8.25 -16.33
CA ALA A 124 -12.60 7.42 -16.72
C ALA A 124 -13.92 7.95 -16.13
N ALA A 125 -13.95 8.35 -14.88
CA ALA A 125 -15.13 8.95 -14.25
C ALA A 125 -15.52 10.27 -14.93
N ALA A 126 -14.54 11.12 -15.24
CA ALA A 126 -14.78 12.38 -15.93
C ALA A 126 -15.32 12.17 -17.36
N ALA A 127 -14.82 11.16 -18.07
CA ALA A 127 -15.28 10.82 -19.41
C ALA A 127 -16.70 10.26 -19.44
N LEU A 128 -17.09 9.51 -18.42
CA LEU A 128 -18.44 8.93 -18.30
C LEU A 128 -19.48 9.94 -17.83
N ARG A 129 -19.08 11.11 -17.34
CA ARG A 129 -20.02 12.13 -16.87
C ARG A 129 -20.95 12.57 -18.00
N GLY A 130 -22.26 12.43 -17.77
CA GLY A 130 -23.30 12.79 -18.74
C GLY A 130 -23.49 11.77 -19.87
N SER A 131 -22.78 10.63 -19.84
CA SER A 131 -23.03 9.52 -20.75
C SER A 131 -24.27 8.73 -20.31
N ASP A 132 -24.96 8.15 -21.26
CA ASP A 132 -26.06 7.22 -21.02
C ASP A 132 -25.48 5.79 -20.91
N PHE A 133 -25.41 5.28 -19.67
CA PHE A 133 -25.03 3.91 -19.39
C PHE A 133 -25.90 3.33 -18.26
N GLY A 134 -26.08 2.02 -18.24
CA GLY A 134 -26.84 1.36 -17.18
C GLY A 134 -26.02 1.28 -15.89
N GLY A 135 -26.61 1.80 -14.77
CA GLY A 135 -25.98 1.68 -13.45
C GLY A 135 -25.24 2.91 -12.97
N ARG A 136 -24.28 2.67 -12.07
CA ARG A 136 -23.51 3.69 -11.38
C ARG A 136 -22.03 3.30 -11.34
N LEU A 137 -21.16 4.26 -11.61
CA LEU A 137 -19.74 4.17 -11.34
C LEU A 137 -19.42 4.92 -10.04
N MET A 138 -18.69 4.28 -9.13
CA MET A 138 -18.08 4.91 -7.97
C MET A 138 -16.57 4.89 -8.09
N LEU A 139 -15.90 5.93 -7.63
CA LEU A 139 -14.47 5.93 -7.35
C LEU A 139 -14.25 5.78 -5.87
N ALA A 140 -13.33 4.91 -5.48
CA ALA A 140 -12.80 4.76 -4.14
C ALA A 140 -11.29 5.02 -4.21
N LEU A 141 -10.87 6.27 -4.00
CA LEU A 141 -9.46 6.62 -3.88
C LEU A 141 -9.13 6.58 -2.39
N VAL A 142 -8.60 5.45 -1.93
CA VAL A 142 -8.54 5.10 -0.51
C VAL A 142 -7.22 5.51 0.14
N ALA A 143 -7.28 5.73 1.45
CA ALA A 143 -6.13 6.01 2.31
C ALA A 143 -5.58 4.73 2.94
N ASP A 144 -4.28 4.74 3.31
CA ASP A 144 -3.62 3.77 4.17
C ASP A 144 -3.58 2.33 3.61
N GLU A 145 -3.55 2.16 2.31
CA GLU A 145 -3.45 0.82 1.72
C GLU A 145 -2.13 0.15 2.09
N GLU A 146 -1.04 0.90 2.03
CA GLU A 146 0.34 0.45 2.24
C GLU A 146 0.63 -0.03 3.70
N HIS A 147 -0.32 0.14 4.63
CA HIS A 147 -0.14 -0.27 6.03
C HIS A 147 -1.30 -1.13 6.56
N ALA A 148 -2.47 -0.54 6.80
CA ALA A 148 -3.57 -1.21 7.48
C ALA A 148 -4.90 -1.15 6.73
N SER A 149 -4.93 -0.55 5.55
CA SER A 149 -6.09 -0.44 4.66
C SER A 149 -7.34 0.14 5.34
N VAL A 150 -7.14 1.13 6.25
CA VAL A 150 -8.26 1.72 6.99
C VAL A 150 -9.25 2.39 6.05
N GLY A 151 -8.77 3.01 4.95
CA GLY A 151 -9.60 3.65 3.94
C GLY A 151 -10.51 2.67 3.22
N ALA A 152 -9.99 1.54 2.78
CA ALA A 152 -10.78 0.50 2.12
C ALA A 152 -11.81 -0.10 3.09
N THR A 153 -11.43 -0.35 4.34
CA THR A 153 -12.31 -0.84 5.40
C THR A 153 -13.49 0.11 5.65
N ASP A 154 -13.22 1.42 5.77
CA ASP A 154 -14.24 2.44 5.93
C ASP A 154 -15.17 2.51 4.71
N PHE A 155 -14.58 2.50 3.49
CA PHE A 155 -15.36 2.56 2.25
C PHE A 155 -16.37 1.41 2.15
N VAL A 156 -15.97 0.17 2.39
CA VAL A 156 -16.89 -0.99 2.30
C VAL A 156 -17.90 -1.04 3.44
N ALA A 157 -17.64 -0.35 4.56
CA ALA A 157 -18.61 -0.19 5.63
C ALA A 157 -19.75 0.76 5.24
N ARG A 158 -19.45 1.81 4.47
CA ARG A 158 -20.41 2.87 4.07
C ARG A 158 -21.10 2.61 2.73
N HIS A 159 -20.39 2.01 1.78
CA HIS A 159 -20.86 1.84 0.41
C HIS A 159 -21.05 0.40 0.02
N ARG A 160 -21.94 0.16 -0.96
CA ARG A 160 -22.20 -1.17 -1.54
C ARG A 160 -22.03 -1.10 -3.04
N ALA A 161 -21.51 -2.17 -3.61
CA ALA A 161 -21.29 -2.32 -5.03
C ALA A 161 -21.56 -3.77 -5.47
N ASP A 162 -21.84 -3.94 -6.76
CA ASP A 162 -22.03 -5.25 -7.38
C ASP A 162 -20.71 -5.81 -7.93
N GLY A 163 -19.73 -4.94 -8.16
CA GLY A 163 -18.39 -5.31 -8.60
C GLY A 163 -17.37 -4.22 -8.30
N CYS A 164 -16.09 -4.62 -8.27
CA CYS A 164 -14.98 -3.71 -8.07
C CYS A 164 -13.82 -4.07 -9.01
N ILE A 165 -13.19 -3.06 -9.61
CA ILE A 165 -11.89 -3.18 -10.28
C ILE A 165 -10.88 -2.48 -9.38
N LEU A 166 -9.99 -3.26 -8.78
CA LEU A 166 -8.84 -2.78 -8.03
C LEU A 166 -7.68 -2.62 -9.02
N THR A 167 -7.16 -1.40 -9.14
CA THR A 167 -6.25 -1.03 -10.23
C THR A 167 -4.77 -1.07 -9.82
N GLU A 168 -4.40 -2.02 -8.95
CA GLU A 168 -3.04 -2.27 -8.53
C GLU A 168 -2.07 -2.58 -9.67
N ALA A 169 -0.79 -2.42 -9.38
CA ALA A 169 0.31 -2.64 -10.32
C ALA A 169 0.40 -4.11 -10.74
N SER A 170 -0.24 -4.46 -11.86
CA SER A 170 -0.34 -5.84 -12.37
C SER A 170 0.36 -6.05 -13.72
N ALA A 171 1.13 -5.07 -14.21
CA ALA A 171 1.70 -5.05 -15.56
C ALA A 171 0.64 -5.27 -16.67
N GLY A 172 -0.60 -4.82 -16.44
CA GLY A 172 -1.73 -4.98 -17.35
C GLY A 172 -2.37 -6.38 -17.35
N ALA A 173 -1.97 -7.26 -16.42
CA ALA A 173 -2.58 -8.57 -16.26
C ALA A 173 -3.82 -8.51 -15.36
N LEU A 174 -4.79 -9.39 -15.63
CA LEU A 174 -5.89 -9.63 -14.71
C LEU A 174 -5.40 -10.55 -13.58
N VAL A 175 -5.34 -10.02 -12.36
CA VAL A 175 -4.95 -10.76 -11.17
C VAL A 175 -6.21 -11.30 -10.48
N LEU A 176 -6.31 -12.63 -10.37
CA LEU A 176 -7.48 -13.32 -9.82
C LEU A 176 -7.32 -13.68 -8.34
N ALA A 177 -6.09 -13.65 -7.83
CA ALA A 177 -5.78 -13.98 -6.44
C ALA A 177 -4.45 -13.36 -6.04
N HIS A 178 -4.29 -13.05 -4.76
CA HIS A 178 -3.01 -12.63 -4.17
C HIS A 178 -2.82 -13.32 -2.81
N LYS A 179 -1.57 -13.28 -2.33
CA LYS A 179 -1.24 -13.78 -0.98
C LYS A 179 -1.68 -12.76 0.06
N GLY A 180 -2.16 -13.26 1.19
CA GLY A 180 -2.24 -12.45 2.40
C GLY A 180 -0.87 -12.32 3.07
N PHE A 181 -0.82 -11.55 4.15
CA PHE A 181 0.38 -11.45 4.99
C PHE A 181 0.02 -11.32 6.46
N VAL A 182 0.99 -11.70 7.31
CA VAL A 182 0.95 -11.49 8.75
C VAL A 182 2.33 -11.01 9.18
N TRP A 183 2.37 -9.94 9.94
CA TRP A 183 3.56 -9.50 10.66
C TRP A 183 3.51 -10.01 12.09
N ALA A 184 4.64 -10.50 12.57
CA ALA A 184 4.76 -10.95 13.96
C ALA A 184 6.09 -10.48 14.56
N GLU A 185 6.07 -10.13 15.84
CA GLU A 185 7.25 -9.80 16.60
C GLU A 185 7.64 -10.96 17.52
N ILE A 186 8.92 -11.35 17.48
CA ILE A 186 9.51 -12.35 18.36
C ILE A 186 10.53 -11.67 19.26
N VAL A 187 10.38 -11.82 20.56
CA VAL A 187 11.30 -11.24 21.54
C VAL A 187 12.06 -12.33 22.25
N THR A 188 13.39 -12.29 22.16
CA THR A 188 14.25 -13.12 23.01
C THR A 188 14.79 -12.31 24.17
N ARG A 189 14.81 -12.94 25.35
CA ARG A 189 15.29 -12.34 26.57
C ARG A 189 16.63 -12.94 27.00
N GLY A 190 17.52 -12.09 27.50
CA GLY A 190 18.80 -12.44 28.03
C GLY A 190 18.99 -11.90 29.44
N ARG A 191 20.26 -11.83 29.87
CA ARG A 191 20.65 -11.20 31.11
C ARG A 191 21.91 -10.37 30.86
N ALA A 192 21.83 -9.07 31.14
CA ALA A 192 22.96 -8.17 31.00
C ALA A 192 24.07 -8.52 31.98
N ALA A 193 25.28 -8.50 31.49
CA ALA A 193 26.51 -8.63 32.30
C ALA A 193 27.66 -8.04 31.49
N HIS A 194 28.75 -7.69 32.13
CA HIS A 194 29.98 -7.30 31.45
C HIS A 194 30.49 -8.44 30.54
N GLY A 195 31.04 -8.13 29.37
CA GLY A 195 31.43 -9.11 28.36
C GLY A 195 32.44 -10.19 28.85
N SER A 196 33.24 -9.90 29.89
CA SER A 196 34.11 -10.88 30.52
C SER A 196 33.39 -11.85 31.50
N ARG A 197 32.12 -11.57 31.83
CA ARG A 197 31.36 -12.37 32.83
C ARG A 197 30.43 -13.34 32.12
N TRP A 198 31.00 -14.29 31.38
CA TRP A 198 30.28 -15.36 30.69
C TRP A 198 29.43 -16.24 31.63
N ASP A 199 29.84 -16.33 32.89
CA ASP A 199 29.18 -17.05 33.98
C ASP A 199 27.85 -16.38 34.42
N LEU A 200 27.72 -15.07 34.22
CA LEU A 200 26.54 -14.28 34.58
C LEU A 200 25.72 -13.84 33.36
N GLY A 201 26.39 -13.56 32.26
CA GLY A 201 25.77 -13.04 31.08
C GLY A 201 24.94 -14.07 30.27
N LEU A 202 23.87 -13.61 29.64
CA LEU A 202 23.07 -14.41 28.71
C LEU A 202 22.69 -13.56 27.54
N SER A 203 23.21 -13.88 26.33
CA SER A 203 22.98 -13.10 25.15
C SER A 203 21.60 -13.36 24.53
N ALA A 204 20.72 -12.37 24.52
CA ALA A 204 19.49 -12.41 23.79
C ALA A 204 19.75 -12.48 22.26
N ILE A 205 20.76 -11.77 21.74
CA ILE A 205 21.15 -11.82 20.32
C ILE A 205 21.56 -13.25 19.93
N GLY A 206 22.39 -13.95 20.76
CA GLY A 206 22.77 -15.31 20.45
C GLY A 206 21.58 -16.30 20.48
N ARG A 207 20.55 -16.00 21.28
CA ARG A 207 19.30 -16.77 21.29
C ARG A 207 18.49 -16.48 20.00
N MET A 208 18.41 -15.21 19.61
CA MET A 208 17.70 -14.79 18.39
C MET A 208 18.35 -15.41 17.15
N GLY A 209 19.66 -15.51 17.06
CA GLY A 209 20.34 -16.17 15.94
C GLY A 209 19.88 -17.62 15.74
N ARG A 210 19.58 -18.36 16.80
CA ARG A 210 19.01 -19.72 16.70
C ARG A 210 17.55 -19.71 16.23
N VAL A 211 16.78 -18.74 16.66
CA VAL A 211 15.39 -18.55 16.19
C VAL A 211 15.40 -18.23 14.70
N ILE A 212 16.20 -17.27 14.24
CA ILE A 212 16.32 -16.89 12.82
C ILE A 212 16.69 -18.12 11.98
N ALA A 213 17.71 -18.87 12.36
CA ALA A 213 18.12 -20.07 11.64
C ALA A 213 17.02 -21.16 11.57
N ALA A 214 16.20 -21.27 12.62
CA ALA A 214 15.06 -22.21 12.61
C ALA A 214 13.94 -21.73 11.71
N LEU A 215 13.65 -20.42 11.69
CA LEU A 215 12.63 -19.81 10.83
C LEU A 215 13.01 -19.91 9.34
N GLU A 216 14.28 -19.68 9.00
CA GLU A 216 14.76 -19.86 7.62
C GLU A 216 14.63 -21.30 7.14
N ARG A 217 14.97 -22.27 7.98
CA ARG A 217 14.75 -23.70 7.63
C ARG A 217 13.27 -24.00 7.45
N PHE A 218 12.41 -23.53 8.35
CA PHE A 218 10.96 -23.70 8.25
C PHE A 218 10.40 -23.09 6.97
N ASP A 219 10.87 -21.90 6.55
CA ASP A 219 10.50 -21.32 5.26
C ASP A 219 10.88 -22.24 4.11
N GLN A 220 12.15 -22.69 4.07
CA GLN A 220 12.69 -23.44 2.95
C GLN A 220 12.12 -24.87 2.86
N GLU A 221 11.97 -25.55 3.97
CA GLU A 221 11.63 -26.98 4.01
C GLU A 221 10.13 -27.23 4.09
N GLU A 222 9.37 -26.35 4.76
CA GLU A 222 7.95 -26.57 5.00
C GLU A 222 7.04 -25.58 4.28
N LEU A 223 7.32 -24.27 4.36
CA LEU A 223 6.40 -23.28 3.79
C LEU A 223 6.40 -23.29 2.28
N ARG A 224 7.58 -23.38 1.67
CA ARG A 224 7.69 -23.43 0.20
C ARG A 224 7.11 -24.70 -0.41
N ALA A 225 6.93 -25.76 0.36
CA ALA A 225 6.22 -26.95 -0.06
C ALA A 225 4.69 -26.77 -0.09
N ARG A 226 4.16 -25.77 0.64
CA ARG A 226 2.73 -25.43 0.62
C ARG A 226 2.48 -24.48 -0.54
N THR A 227 1.80 -24.96 -1.57
CA THR A 227 1.58 -24.18 -2.80
C THR A 227 0.09 -24.05 -3.11
N HIS A 228 -0.27 -22.92 -3.72
CA HIS A 228 -1.60 -22.69 -4.26
C HIS A 228 -1.51 -22.49 -5.78
N PRO A 229 -2.43 -23.02 -6.59
CA PRO A 229 -2.33 -23.00 -8.06
C PRO A 229 -2.18 -21.60 -8.67
N LEU A 230 -2.80 -20.58 -8.08
CA LEU A 230 -2.77 -19.22 -8.62
C LEU A 230 -1.67 -18.35 -8.05
N VAL A 231 -1.27 -18.53 -6.77
CA VAL A 231 -0.33 -17.64 -6.10
C VAL A 231 1.02 -18.27 -5.76
N GLY A 232 1.20 -19.55 -6.11
CA GLY A 232 2.45 -20.26 -5.87
C GLY A 232 2.70 -20.59 -4.40
N PRO A 233 3.97 -20.77 -3.98
CA PRO A 233 4.32 -21.20 -2.63
C PRO A 233 4.07 -20.13 -1.57
N ALA A 234 3.76 -20.58 -0.37
CA ALA A 234 3.84 -19.76 0.83
C ALA A 234 5.30 -19.35 1.11
N SER A 235 5.52 -18.30 1.89
CA SER A 235 6.86 -17.88 2.26
C SER A 235 6.88 -17.07 3.55
N MET A 236 8.05 -16.99 4.18
CA MET A 236 8.30 -16.14 5.33
C MET A 236 9.72 -15.57 5.23
N HIS A 237 9.93 -14.37 5.76
CA HIS A 237 11.27 -13.82 5.92
C HIS A 237 11.41 -13.01 7.20
N CYS A 238 12.66 -12.89 7.66
CA CYS A 238 13.02 -12.01 8.77
C CYS A 238 13.18 -10.58 8.19
N ALA A 239 12.33 -9.65 8.61
CA ALA A 239 12.28 -8.30 8.06
C ALA A 239 13.20 -7.33 8.81
N LEU A 240 13.12 -7.30 10.15
CA LEU A 240 13.90 -6.39 11.00
C LEU A 240 14.43 -7.14 12.22
N VAL A 241 15.67 -6.85 12.61
CA VAL A 241 16.24 -7.35 13.87
C VAL A 241 16.91 -6.21 14.64
N GLN A 242 16.62 -6.10 15.93
CA GLN A 242 17.20 -5.09 16.81
C GLN A 242 17.55 -5.70 18.16
N GLY A 243 18.73 -5.40 18.69
CA GLY A 243 19.14 -5.89 19.99
C GLY A 243 20.49 -5.37 20.42
N GLY A 244 20.76 -5.52 21.71
CA GLY A 244 22.00 -5.09 22.34
C GLY A 244 21.87 -3.78 23.12
N ALA A 245 22.87 -3.53 24.00
CA ALA A 245 22.93 -2.32 24.82
C ALA A 245 24.34 -1.69 24.87
N GLY A 246 25.31 -2.32 24.23
CA GLY A 246 26.71 -1.84 24.19
C GLY A 246 27.71 -2.93 23.84
N LEU A 247 28.88 -2.54 23.35
CA LEU A 247 29.90 -3.45 22.82
C LEU A 247 30.43 -4.45 23.84
N SER A 248 30.55 -4.06 25.13
CA SER A 248 31.07 -4.89 26.20
C SER A 248 30.00 -5.45 27.13
N THR A 249 28.75 -5.60 26.62
CA THR A 249 27.61 -6.03 27.46
C THR A 249 26.86 -7.16 26.77
N TYR A 250 26.53 -8.21 27.50
CA TYR A 250 25.58 -9.21 27.01
C TYR A 250 24.22 -8.59 26.80
N ALA A 251 23.65 -8.80 25.61
CA ALA A 251 22.36 -8.21 25.21
C ALA A 251 21.22 -8.74 26.08
N PRO A 252 20.49 -7.88 26.84
CA PRO A 252 19.37 -8.31 27.66
C PRO A 252 18.11 -8.62 26.86
N GLU A 253 17.98 -8.03 25.65
CA GLU A 253 16.83 -8.23 24.79
C GLU A 253 17.25 -8.18 23.32
N CYS A 254 16.53 -8.92 22.48
CA CYS A 254 16.58 -8.81 21.02
C CYS A 254 15.18 -9.05 20.46
N ARG A 255 14.77 -8.19 19.52
CA ARG A 255 13.49 -8.22 18.81
C ARG A 255 13.70 -8.56 17.36
N LEU A 256 12.84 -9.39 16.80
CA LEU A 256 12.80 -9.77 15.40
C LEU A 256 11.38 -9.55 14.89
N THR A 257 11.25 -8.79 13.81
CA THR A 257 9.99 -8.73 13.06
C THR A 257 10.09 -9.66 11.86
N ILE A 258 9.08 -10.48 11.67
CA ILE A 258 8.95 -11.39 10.53
C ILE A 258 7.72 -11.02 9.70
N GLU A 259 7.78 -11.30 8.41
CA GLU A 259 6.62 -11.29 7.53
C GLU A 259 6.35 -12.70 7.02
N ARG A 260 5.12 -13.15 7.16
CA ARG A 260 4.60 -14.41 6.63
C ARG A 260 3.63 -14.11 5.49
N ARG A 261 3.94 -14.55 4.25
CA ARG A 261 3.01 -14.50 3.13
C ARG A 261 2.12 -15.74 3.14
N THR A 262 0.83 -15.53 3.35
CA THR A 262 -0.16 -16.60 3.52
C THR A 262 -0.81 -17.00 2.21
N LEU A 263 -1.32 -18.21 2.14
CA LEU A 263 -2.08 -18.72 1.01
C LEU A 263 -3.58 -18.54 1.22
N PRO A 264 -4.39 -18.49 0.15
CA PRO A 264 -5.85 -18.53 0.26
C PRO A 264 -6.32 -19.71 1.11
N GLY A 265 -7.18 -19.41 2.10
CA GLY A 265 -7.70 -20.41 3.04
C GLY A 265 -6.87 -20.61 4.32
N GLU A 266 -5.67 -20.04 4.42
CA GLU A 266 -4.97 -19.95 5.72
C GLU A 266 -5.60 -18.85 6.57
N THR A 267 -5.78 -19.13 7.86
CA THR A 267 -6.24 -18.18 8.89
C THR A 267 -5.15 -17.95 9.92
N PRO A 268 -5.16 -16.82 10.63
CA PRO A 268 -4.23 -16.54 11.74
C PRO A 268 -4.24 -17.61 12.82
#